data_06f9ae160b512930d0359cbe726cb44d
#
_entry.id   06f9ae160b512930d0359cbe726cb44d
#
_cell.length_a   1.000
_cell.length_b   1.000
_cell.length_c   1.000
_cell.angle_alpha   90.00
_cell.angle_beta   90.00
_cell.angle_gamma   90.00
#
_symmetry.space_group_name_H-M   'P 1'
#
loop_
_entity.id
_entity.type
_entity.pdbx_description
1 polymer ?
#
loop_
_entity_poly.entity_id
_entity_poly.type
_entity_poly.pdbx_seq_one_letter_code
_entity_poly.pdbx_strand_id
1 'polypeptide(L)'
;MVAYDFGIKQNILRLLVDLNCEVTVVPARTSPEDVLALKPDGVFLSNGPGDPEPITYAVDSIRKLLGRVPIFGICLGHQLCGLALGGRTYKLKFGHHGSNHPVKNLTTGKVEITAQNHGFVVDPESLPP
;
A
#
# COMPACT_ATOMS: atom_id res chain seq x y z
N MET A 1 12.77 -7.44 -3.81
CA MET A 1 11.64 -6.53 -3.53
C MET A 1 12.14 -5.38 -2.68
N VAL A 2 11.74 -4.16 -3.00
CA VAL A 2 12.00 -2.97 -2.16
C VAL A 2 10.73 -2.62 -1.41
N ALA A 3 10.84 -2.43 -0.08
CA ALA A 3 9.72 -2.07 0.79
C ALA A 3 9.92 -0.64 1.34
N TYR A 4 9.00 0.25 1.02
CA TYR A 4 8.94 1.58 1.65
C TYR A 4 8.40 1.47 3.06
N ASP A 5 9.11 2.06 4.02
CA ASP A 5 8.74 2.08 5.43
C ASP A 5 7.95 3.35 5.77
N PHE A 6 6.63 3.21 5.87
CA PHE A 6 5.72 4.26 6.37
C PHE A 6 5.31 4.04 7.83
N GLY A 7 5.96 3.14 8.53
CA GLY A 7 5.60 2.63 9.85
C GLY A 7 5.28 1.12 9.77
N ILE A 8 6.14 0.38 9.07
CA ILE A 8 5.92 -1.00 8.70
C ILE A 8 5.79 -1.92 9.91
N LYS A 9 4.76 -2.75 9.93
CA LYS A 9 4.62 -3.84 10.89
C LYS A 9 5.62 -4.93 10.56
N GLN A 10 6.50 -5.25 11.51
CA GLN A 10 7.60 -6.19 11.30
C GLN A 10 7.14 -7.58 10.84
N ASN A 11 5.96 -8.02 11.27
CA ASN A 11 5.42 -9.31 10.85
C ASN A 11 5.14 -9.38 9.34
N ILE A 12 4.84 -8.27 8.70
CA ILE A 12 4.67 -8.21 7.24
C ILE A 12 5.98 -8.56 6.54
N LEU A 13 7.10 -8.02 7.03
CA LEU A 13 8.43 -8.35 6.49
C LEU A 13 8.74 -9.83 6.65
N ARG A 14 8.40 -10.42 7.80
CA ARG A 14 8.58 -11.86 8.04
C ARG A 14 7.78 -12.69 7.04
N LEU A 15 6.51 -12.36 6.83
CA LEU A 15 5.66 -13.06 5.87
C LEU A 15 6.18 -12.95 4.44
N LEU A 16 6.69 -11.80 4.02
CA LEU A 16 7.30 -11.62 2.70
C LEU A 16 8.55 -12.50 2.54
N VAL A 17 9.39 -12.58 3.55
CA VAL A 17 10.57 -13.44 3.56
C VAL A 17 10.18 -14.92 3.52
N ASP A 18 9.16 -15.32 4.28
CA ASP A 18 8.61 -16.68 4.26
C ASP A 18 8.06 -17.10 2.89
N LEU A 19 7.64 -16.10 2.07
CA LEU A 19 7.24 -16.29 0.67
C LEU A 19 8.43 -16.25 -0.31
N ASN A 20 9.65 -16.36 0.19
CA ASN A 20 10.90 -16.32 -0.58
C ASN A 20 11.17 -14.96 -1.25
N CYS A 21 10.65 -13.87 -0.71
CA CYS A 21 11.03 -12.54 -1.15
C CYS A 21 12.32 -12.11 -0.47
N GLU A 22 13.29 -11.66 -1.24
CA GLU A 22 14.43 -10.90 -0.72
C GLU A 22 13.99 -9.45 -0.57
N VAL A 23 13.93 -8.94 0.68
CA VAL A 23 13.34 -7.64 0.99
C VAL A 23 14.41 -6.66 1.42
N THR A 24 14.49 -5.52 0.72
CA THR A 24 15.28 -4.35 1.11
C THR A 24 14.32 -3.27 1.58
N VAL A 25 14.41 -2.90 2.86
CA VAL A 25 13.59 -1.82 3.44
C VAL A 25 14.27 -0.48 3.22
N VAL A 26 13.52 0.49 2.72
CA VAL A 26 14.01 1.86 2.49
C VAL A 26 13.14 2.87 3.24
N PRO A 27 13.72 4.01 3.67
CA PRO A 27 12.96 5.08 4.29
C PRO A 27 11.83 5.61 3.39
N ALA A 28 10.78 6.13 4.01
CA ALA A 28 9.60 6.65 3.32
C ALA A 28 9.90 7.72 2.27
N ARG A 29 10.97 8.50 2.46
CA ARG A 29 11.39 9.59 1.56
C ARG A 29 12.41 9.18 0.50
N THR A 30 12.73 7.90 0.39
CA THR A 30 13.65 7.41 -0.64
C THR A 30 13.12 7.76 -2.02
N SER A 31 13.96 8.31 -2.88
CA SER A 31 13.57 8.71 -4.24
C SER A 31 13.21 7.48 -5.09
N PRO A 32 12.29 7.63 -6.05
CA PRO A 32 12.00 6.55 -6.98
C PRO A 32 13.21 6.15 -7.83
N GLU A 33 14.11 7.08 -8.13
CA GLU A 33 15.35 6.82 -8.85
C GLU A 33 16.27 5.88 -8.05
N ASP A 34 16.42 6.13 -6.75
CA ASP A 34 17.24 5.27 -5.87
C ASP A 34 16.62 3.87 -5.71
N VAL A 35 15.29 3.78 -5.62
CA VAL A 35 14.59 2.50 -5.60
C VAL A 35 14.81 1.72 -6.89
N LEU A 36 14.68 2.36 -8.05
CA LEU A 36 14.88 1.72 -9.35
C LEU A 36 16.36 1.31 -9.56
N ALA A 37 17.29 2.05 -8.98
CA ALA A 37 18.72 1.71 -9.02
C ALA A 37 19.03 0.37 -8.31
N LEU A 38 18.22 -0.03 -7.35
CA LEU A 38 18.30 -1.34 -6.69
C LEU A 38 17.77 -2.50 -7.57
N LYS A 39 17.20 -2.20 -8.73
CA LYS A 39 16.63 -3.17 -9.69
C LYS A 39 15.65 -4.16 -9.04
N PRO A 40 14.61 -3.67 -8.32
CA PRO A 40 13.67 -4.56 -7.67
C PRO A 40 12.75 -5.26 -8.66
N ASP A 41 12.36 -6.49 -8.35
CA ASP A 41 11.29 -7.20 -9.07
C ASP A 41 9.89 -6.68 -8.71
N GLY A 42 9.77 -6.00 -7.58
CA GLY A 42 8.54 -5.37 -7.11
C GLY A 42 8.80 -4.37 -5.99
N VAL A 43 7.85 -3.48 -5.79
CA VAL A 43 7.85 -2.48 -4.71
C VAL A 43 6.67 -2.73 -3.80
N PHE A 44 6.95 -2.78 -2.51
CA PHE A 44 5.94 -2.90 -1.46
C PHE A 44 5.78 -1.58 -0.73
N LEU A 45 4.54 -1.14 -0.56
CA LEU A 45 4.17 0.05 0.20
C LEU A 45 3.55 -0.39 1.52
N SER A 46 4.24 -0.09 2.61
CA SER A 46 3.85 -0.60 3.92
C SER A 46 2.59 0.05 4.48
N ASN A 47 2.02 -0.58 5.48
CA ASN A 47 1.11 0.06 6.40
C ASN A 47 1.80 1.22 7.14
N GLY A 48 1.02 2.09 7.71
CA GLY A 48 1.48 3.21 8.53
C GLY A 48 0.31 3.96 9.14
N PRO A 49 0.59 4.86 10.09
CA PRO A 49 -0.44 5.63 10.76
C PRO A 49 -0.88 6.86 9.95
N GLY A 50 -2.07 7.35 10.25
CA GLY A 50 -2.53 8.67 9.86
C GLY A 50 -3.26 8.74 8.53
N ASP A 51 -3.46 9.98 8.11
CA ASP A 51 -4.12 10.35 6.87
C ASP A 51 -3.15 10.22 5.68
N PRO A 52 -3.51 9.57 4.57
CA PRO A 52 -2.64 9.48 3.39
C PRO A 52 -2.51 10.78 2.61
N GLU A 53 -3.51 11.67 2.67
CA GLU A 53 -3.53 12.89 1.84
C GLU A 53 -2.32 13.82 2.01
N PRO A 54 -1.83 14.11 3.26
CA PRO A 54 -0.68 14.98 3.43
C PRO A 54 0.65 14.39 2.97
N ILE A 55 0.72 13.10 2.67
CA ILE A 55 1.96 12.40 2.31
C ILE A 55 2.24 12.55 0.80
N THR A 56 2.27 13.78 0.34
CA THR A 56 2.39 14.12 -1.10
C THR A 56 3.68 13.61 -1.73
N TYR A 57 4.79 13.61 -0.98
CA TYR A 57 6.07 13.10 -1.46
C TYR A 57 6.02 11.61 -1.81
N ALA A 58 5.26 10.82 -1.05
CA ALA A 58 5.07 9.39 -1.33
C ALA A 58 4.18 9.19 -2.55
N VAL A 59 3.10 9.94 -2.66
CA VAL A 59 2.21 9.92 -3.84
C VAL A 59 2.99 10.23 -5.11
N ASP A 60 3.84 11.26 -5.10
CA ASP A 60 4.66 11.64 -6.25
C ASP A 60 5.67 10.56 -6.62
N SER A 61 6.32 9.95 -5.61
CA SER A 61 7.24 8.83 -5.83
C SER A 61 6.54 7.62 -6.43
N ILE A 62 5.36 7.27 -5.94
CA ILE A 62 4.57 6.14 -6.46
C ILE A 62 4.15 6.40 -7.90
N ARG A 63 3.73 7.61 -8.25
CA ARG A 63 3.40 7.97 -9.65
C ARG A 63 4.55 7.72 -10.61
N LYS A 64 5.78 8.01 -10.19
CA LYS A 64 6.99 7.76 -11.01
C LYS A 64 7.35 6.28 -11.11
N LEU A 65 6.93 5.45 -10.18
CA LEU A 65 7.16 4.01 -10.18
C LEU A 65 6.07 3.23 -10.92
N LEU A 66 4.87 3.78 -11.03
CA LEU A 66 3.74 3.14 -11.73
C LEU A 66 4.10 2.86 -13.19
N GLY A 67 3.79 1.64 -13.64
CA GLY A 67 4.10 1.17 -14.99
C GLY A 67 5.57 0.77 -15.22
N ARG A 68 6.45 0.97 -14.24
CA ARG A 68 7.89 0.63 -14.33
C ARG A 68 8.25 -0.62 -13.51
N VAL A 69 7.51 -0.89 -12.46
CA VAL A 69 7.69 -2.01 -11.56
C VAL A 69 6.35 -2.39 -10.94
N PRO A 70 6.08 -3.68 -10.70
CA PRO A 70 4.89 -4.09 -9.95
C PRO A 70 4.86 -3.47 -8.56
N ILE A 71 3.70 -2.97 -8.15
CA ILE A 71 3.52 -2.31 -6.85
C ILE A 71 2.38 -3.00 -6.09
N PHE A 72 2.61 -3.26 -4.81
CA PHE A 72 1.61 -3.78 -3.88
C PHE A 72 1.62 -2.96 -2.59
N GLY A 73 0.44 -2.59 -2.11
CA GLY A 73 0.30 -1.78 -0.90
C GLY A 73 -0.67 -2.38 0.11
N ILE A 74 -0.37 -2.21 1.39
CA ILE A 74 -1.24 -2.60 2.50
C ILE A 74 -1.62 -1.36 3.31
N CYS A 75 -2.91 -1.21 3.62
CA CYS A 75 -3.47 -0.13 4.45
C CYS A 75 -3.07 1.25 3.91
N LEU A 76 -2.21 1.99 4.61
CA LEU A 76 -1.72 3.29 4.14
C LEU A 76 -1.08 3.19 2.75
N GLY A 77 -0.28 2.17 2.49
CA GLY A 77 0.33 1.95 1.17
C GLY A 77 -0.70 1.75 0.06
N HIS A 78 -1.78 1.02 0.31
CA HIS A 78 -2.92 0.90 -0.62
C HIS A 78 -3.61 2.24 -0.87
N GLN A 79 -3.83 3.04 0.19
CA GLN A 79 -4.45 4.36 0.09
C GLN A 79 -3.58 5.32 -0.72
N LEU A 80 -2.26 5.31 -0.50
CA LEU A 80 -1.30 6.11 -1.27
C LEU A 80 -1.29 5.72 -2.75
N CYS A 81 -1.41 4.42 -3.07
CA CYS A 81 -1.60 3.95 -4.44
C CYS A 81 -2.87 4.53 -5.07
N GLY A 82 -3.99 4.52 -4.35
CA GLY A 82 -5.24 5.11 -4.82
C GLY A 82 -5.08 6.60 -5.17
N LEU A 83 -4.43 7.37 -4.30
CA LEU A 83 -4.13 8.78 -4.56
C LEU A 83 -3.17 8.96 -5.76
N ALA A 84 -2.17 8.12 -5.91
CA ALA A 84 -1.22 8.16 -7.02
C ALA A 84 -1.90 7.90 -8.38
N LEU A 85 -2.94 7.08 -8.39
CA LEU A 85 -3.77 6.81 -9.57
C LEU A 85 -4.79 7.91 -9.87
N GLY A 86 -4.82 8.98 -9.07
CA GLY A 86 -5.75 10.09 -9.24
C GLY A 86 -7.08 9.92 -8.49
N GLY A 87 -7.21 8.88 -7.68
CA GLY A 87 -8.34 8.65 -6.80
C GLY A 87 -8.38 9.59 -5.60
N ARG A 88 -9.44 9.47 -4.81
CA ARG A 88 -9.65 10.22 -3.57
C ARG A 88 -9.75 9.26 -2.40
N THR A 89 -9.39 9.77 -1.22
CA THR A 89 -9.59 9.07 0.05
C THR A 89 -10.53 9.88 0.94
N TYR A 90 -11.20 9.21 1.85
CA TYR A 90 -12.02 9.85 2.86
C TYR A 90 -11.97 9.11 4.19
N LYS A 91 -12.27 9.83 5.27
CA LYS A 91 -12.34 9.27 6.61
C LYS A 91 -13.68 8.61 6.84
N LEU A 92 -13.66 7.35 7.25
CA LEU A 92 -14.85 6.64 7.69
C LEU A 92 -15.30 7.15 9.08
N LYS A 93 -16.60 7.15 9.33
CA LYS A 93 -17.14 7.57 10.62
C LYS A 93 -16.61 6.71 11.79
N PHE A 94 -16.49 5.39 11.58
CA PHE A 94 -16.04 4.43 12.60
C PHE A 94 -14.76 3.68 12.21
N GLY A 95 -14.39 3.69 10.93
CA GLY A 95 -13.28 2.88 10.42
C GLY A 95 -13.57 1.38 10.38
N HIS A 96 -12.55 0.62 10.01
CA HIS A 96 -12.57 -0.84 10.08
C HIS A 96 -11.46 -1.31 11.02
N HIS A 97 -11.83 -1.95 12.12
CA HIS A 97 -10.90 -2.41 13.15
C HIS A 97 -11.29 -3.82 13.60
N GLY A 98 -10.34 -4.74 13.55
CA GLY A 98 -10.52 -6.13 13.98
C GLY A 98 -10.05 -7.15 12.96
N SER A 99 -10.20 -8.42 13.30
CA SER A 99 -9.74 -9.57 12.51
C SER A 99 -10.89 -10.41 11.91
N ASN A 100 -12.07 -9.82 11.78
CA ASN A 100 -13.29 -10.51 11.35
C ASN A 100 -14.06 -9.76 10.24
N HIS A 101 -13.35 -8.96 9.44
CA HIS A 101 -13.94 -8.20 8.35
C HIS A 101 -13.98 -9.01 7.05
N PRO A 102 -15.17 -9.27 6.48
CA PRO A 102 -15.28 -9.97 5.20
C PRO A 102 -14.87 -9.04 4.04
N VAL A 103 -14.08 -9.58 3.11
CA VAL A 103 -13.71 -8.92 1.86
C VAL A 103 -14.04 -9.85 0.70
N LYS A 104 -14.78 -9.34 -0.27
CA LYS A 104 -15.14 -10.09 -1.47
C LYS A 104 -14.17 -9.82 -2.60
N ASN A 105 -13.56 -10.87 -3.11
CA ASN A 105 -12.81 -10.81 -4.35
C ASN A 105 -13.80 -10.72 -5.52
N LEU A 106 -13.84 -9.60 -6.21
CA LEU A 106 -14.81 -9.35 -7.29
C LEU A 106 -14.55 -10.20 -8.53
N THR A 107 -13.33 -10.64 -8.74
CA THR A 107 -12.96 -11.49 -9.88
C THR A 107 -13.44 -12.93 -9.69
N THR A 108 -13.31 -13.47 -8.49
CA THR A 108 -13.64 -14.88 -8.20
C THR A 108 -14.98 -15.04 -7.49
N GLY A 109 -15.53 -13.96 -6.93
CA GLY A 109 -16.73 -13.99 -6.06
C GLY A 109 -16.46 -14.53 -4.65
N LYS A 110 -15.24 -14.98 -4.35
CA LYS A 110 -14.87 -15.54 -3.07
C LYS A 110 -14.84 -14.47 -1.98
N VAL A 111 -15.36 -14.81 -0.80
CA VAL A 111 -15.29 -13.97 0.40
C VAL A 111 -14.22 -14.53 1.33
N GLU A 112 -13.33 -13.65 1.79
CA GLU A 112 -12.28 -13.99 2.75
C GLU A 112 -12.41 -13.11 3.98
N ILE A 113 -12.11 -13.69 5.14
CA ILE A 113 -12.10 -12.94 6.40
C ILE A 113 -10.72 -12.31 6.57
N THR A 114 -10.71 -11.00 6.80
CA THR A 114 -9.48 -10.22 6.87
C THR A 114 -9.32 -9.50 8.21
N ALA A 115 -8.08 -9.21 8.56
CA ALA A 115 -7.74 -8.29 9.64
C ALA A 115 -7.58 -6.87 9.07
N GLN A 116 -8.28 -5.91 9.66
CA GLN A 116 -8.24 -4.51 9.25
C GLN A 116 -8.01 -3.60 10.45
N ASN A 117 -7.31 -2.50 10.23
CA ASN A 117 -7.10 -1.46 11.22
C ASN A 117 -6.83 -0.13 10.51
N HIS A 118 -7.88 0.51 10.02
CA HIS A 118 -7.78 1.79 9.31
C HIS A 118 -9.04 2.64 9.48
N GLY A 119 -8.87 3.96 9.45
CA GLY A 119 -9.96 4.94 9.50
C GLY A 119 -10.22 5.63 8.15
N PHE A 120 -9.31 5.47 7.18
CA PHE A 120 -9.43 6.04 5.84
C PHE A 120 -9.64 4.96 4.80
N VAL A 121 -10.35 5.30 3.72
CA VAL A 121 -10.59 4.40 2.58
C VAL A 121 -10.41 5.14 1.27
N VAL A 122 -10.10 4.39 0.22
CA VAL A 122 -10.12 4.87 -1.16
C VAL A 122 -11.56 4.87 -1.66
N ASP A 123 -11.96 5.96 -2.30
CA ASP A 123 -13.23 6.04 -3.01
C ASP A 123 -13.09 5.30 -4.37
N PRO A 124 -13.71 4.13 -4.54
CA PRO A 124 -13.54 3.35 -5.76
C PRO A 124 -14.10 4.05 -7.00
N GLU A 125 -15.12 4.91 -6.83
CA GLU A 125 -15.72 5.67 -7.94
C GLU A 125 -14.81 6.80 -8.45
N SER A 126 -13.81 7.19 -7.65
CA SER A 126 -12.83 8.21 -8.02
C SER A 126 -11.64 7.66 -8.82
N LEU A 127 -11.49 6.34 -8.89
CA LEU A 127 -10.40 5.70 -9.61
C LEU A 127 -10.66 5.68 -11.12
N PRO A 128 -9.62 5.74 -11.97
CA PRO A 128 -9.78 5.57 -13.41
C PRO A 128 -10.33 4.17 -13.73
N PRO A 129 -11.05 4.04 -14.86
CA PRO A 129 -11.63 2.77 -15.29
C PRO A 129 -10.58 1.73 -15.64
#